data_a391e1415ee1e3e97d0e221d8fc2622b
#
_entry.id   a391e1415ee1e3e97d0e221d8fc2622b
#
_cell.length_a   1.000
_cell.length_b   1.000
_cell.length_c   1.000
_cell.angle_alpha   90.00
_cell.angle_beta   90.00
_cell.angle_gamma   90.00
#
_symmetry.space_group_name_H-M   'P 1'
#
loop_
_entity.id
_entity.type
_entity.pdbx_description
1 polymer ?
#
loop_
_entity_poly.entity_id
_entity_poly.type
_entity_poly.pdbx_seq_one_letter_code
_entity_poly.pdbx_strand_id
1 'polypeptide(L)'
;MGDGGKIVKDVVLLYDNCCIYEIVILNYFLKATGSDVVFCSIKEGKIVVMEGYSIHTESALKDIDLSQVRSFIIPGGDISNIDYDIVYNSLKILHSSGTLIAGICAGANILEKAGLLKGIHSSRQEEYDCVRDRNIITARANAYVDFAIETAKALDLFEDEEDLQETIAFWKEFKRAL
;
A
#
# COMPACT_ATOMS: atom_id res chain seq x y z
N MET A 1 1.08 27.88 -20.95
CA MET A 1 2.12 26.81 -20.93
C MET A 1 1.72 25.88 -19.82
N GLY A 2 1.10 24.73 -20.16
CA GLY A 2 0.63 23.79 -19.18
C GLY A 2 1.82 23.20 -18.43
N ASP A 3 1.79 23.33 -17.13
CA ASP A 3 2.65 22.58 -16.23
C ASP A 3 2.37 21.08 -16.51
N GLY A 4 3.30 20.44 -17.19
CA GLY A 4 3.23 19.01 -17.47
C GLY A 4 3.36 18.24 -16.16
N GLY A 5 2.25 18.15 -15.40
CA GLY A 5 2.18 17.44 -14.13
C GLY A 5 2.80 16.07 -14.32
N LYS A 6 3.85 15.78 -13.55
CA LYS A 6 4.53 14.49 -13.55
C LYS A 6 3.47 13.41 -13.29
N ILE A 7 3.22 12.52 -14.23
CA ILE A 7 2.31 11.39 -14.02
C ILE A 7 2.92 10.54 -12.91
N VAL A 8 2.27 10.49 -11.76
CA VAL A 8 2.70 9.68 -10.63
C VAL A 8 1.79 8.46 -10.50
N LYS A 9 2.36 7.36 -10.03
CA LYS A 9 1.67 6.07 -9.92
C LYS A 9 1.61 5.60 -8.48
N ASP A 10 0.52 4.95 -8.14
CA ASP A 10 0.41 4.17 -6.92
C ASP A 10 0.67 2.71 -7.27
N VAL A 11 1.73 2.15 -6.74
CA VAL A 11 2.19 0.80 -7.07
C VAL A 11 1.79 -0.17 -5.97
N VAL A 12 1.15 -1.26 -6.34
CA VAL A 12 0.78 -2.36 -5.44
C VAL A 12 1.59 -3.59 -5.82
N LEU A 13 2.44 -4.08 -4.91
CA LEU A 13 3.22 -5.28 -5.11
C LEU A 13 2.37 -6.50 -4.73
N LEU A 14 1.93 -7.26 -5.73
CA LEU A 14 1.20 -8.50 -5.57
C LEU A 14 2.12 -9.70 -5.79
N TYR A 15 1.79 -10.82 -5.17
CA TYR A 15 2.60 -12.05 -5.24
C TYR A 15 1.75 -13.28 -4.93
N ASP A 16 2.23 -14.47 -5.27
CA ASP A 16 1.53 -15.70 -4.93
C ASP A 16 1.30 -15.82 -3.43
N ASN A 17 0.08 -16.19 -3.06
CA ASN A 17 -0.39 -16.28 -1.68
C ASN A 17 -0.34 -14.95 -0.89
N CYS A 18 -0.39 -13.79 -1.54
CA CYS A 18 -0.69 -12.54 -0.84
C CYS A 18 -2.17 -12.45 -0.47
N CYS A 19 -2.49 -11.69 0.58
CA CYS A 19 -3.86 -11.47 1.06
C CYS A 19 -4.42 -10.18 0.47
N ILE A 20 -5.30 -10.26 -0.52
CA ILE A 20 -5.85 -9.06 -1.17
C ILE A 20 -6.97 -8.41 -0.36
N TYR A 21 -7.66 -9.12 0.55
CA TYR A 21 -8.65 -8.50 1.43
C TYR A 21 -8.07 -7.34 2.25
N GLU A 22 -6.79 -7.40 2.56
CA GLU A 22 -6.09 -6.38 3.34
C GLU A 22 -5.95 -5.04 2.61
N ILE A 23 -6.08 -5.04 1.28
CA ILE A 23 -5.85 -3.85 0.44
C ILE A 23 -7.04 -3.48 -0.45
N VAL A 24 -8.13 -4.24 -0.42
CA VAL A 24 -9.28 -4.03 -1.33
C VAL A 24 -9.92 -2.66 -1.10
N ILE A 25 -10.09 -2.22 0.14
CA ILE A 25 -10.69 -0.91 0.46
C ILE A 25 -9.76 0.21 0.01
N LEU A 26 -8.46 0.10 0.26
CA LEU A 26 -7.47 1.07 -0.22
C LEU A 26 -7.48 1.17 -1.75
N ASN A 27 -7.49 0.03 -2.45
CA ASN A 27 -7.56 0.02 -3.91
C ASN A 27 -8.85 0.66 -4.42
N TYR A 28 -9.97 0.44 -3.72
CA TYR A 28 -11.22 1.12 -4.03
C TYR A 28 -11.06 2.65 -3.91
N PHE A 29 -10.49 3.17 -2.83
CA PHE A 29 -10.26 4.60 -2.65
C PHE A 29 -9.36 5.18 -3.75
N LEU A 30 -8.25 4.52 -4.05
CA LEU A 30 -7.34 4.95 -5.10
C LEU A 30 -8.05 5.04 -6.47
N LYS A 31 -8.82 4.04 -6.83
CA LYS A 31 -9.55 4.03 -8.11
C LYS A 31 -10.70 5.03 -8.15
N ALA A 32 -11.45 5.17 -7.06
CA ALA A 32 -12.57 6.13 -6.96
C ALA A 32 -12.10 7.58 -7.09
N THR A 33 -10.88 7.89 -6.64
CA THR A 33 -10.28 9.22 -6.73
C THR A 33 -9.44 9.45 -8.00
N GLY A 34 -9.50 8.52 -8.97
CA GLY A 34 -8.84 8.66 -10.26
C GLY A 34 -7.32 8.43 -10.24
N SER A 35 -6.79 7.79 -9.21
CA SER A 35 -5.36 7.45 -9.13
C SER A 35 -4.94 6.48 -10.23
N ASP A 36 -3.72 6.66 -10.75
CA ASP A 36 -3.08 5.71 -11.66
C ASP A 36 -2.46 4.57 -10.84
N VAL A 37 -3.19 3.46 -10.70
CA VAL A 37 -2.79 2.30 -9.91
C VAL A 37 -2.18 1.24 -10.80
N VAL A 38 -0.96 0.82 -10.46
CA VAL A 38 -0.22 -0.25 -11.15
C VAL A 38 -0.08 -1.45 -10.22
N PHE A 39 -0.61 -2.58 -10.65
CA PHE A 39 -0.39 -3.86 -9.98
C PHE A 39 0.84 -4.53 -10.59
N CYS A 40 1.92 -4.66 -9.81
CA CYS A 40 3.13 -5.34 -10.23
C CYS A 40 3.40 -6.58 -9.40
N SER A 41 4.25 -7.44 -9.90
CA SER A 41 4.80 -8.61 -9.18
C SER A 41 6.30 -8.75 -9.48
N ILE A 42 6.97 -9.71 -8.88
CA ILE A 42 8.40 -9.95 -9.16
C ILE A 42 8.62 -10.18 -10.65
N LYS A 43 7.73 -10.97 -11.26
CA LYS A 43 7.66 -11.18 -12.72
C LYS A 43 6.22 -10.95 -13.12
N GLU A 44 6.00 -10.18 -14.19
CA GLU A 44 4.66 -9.99 -14.74
C GLU A 44 3.96 -11.32 -15.03
N GLY A 45 2.65 -11.34 -14.97
CA GLY A 45 1.84 -12.49 -15.32
C GLY A 45 0.83 -12.89 -14.25
N LYS A 46 0.44 -14.16 -14.31
CA LYS A 46 -0.58 -14.71 -13.42
C LYS A 46 0.00 -15.00 -12.03
N ILE A 47 -0.69 -14.53 -10.99
CA ILE A 47 -0.51 -14.93 -9.60
C ILE A 47 -1.80 -15.52 -9.05
N VAL A 48 -1.69 -16.34 -8.00
CA VAL A 48 -2.84 -16.85 -7.25
C VAL A 48 -2.74 -16.37 -5.82
N VAL A 49 -3.71 -15.58 -5.39
CA VAL A 49 -3.74 -14.99 -4.05
C VAL A 49 -4.29 -15.96 -3.01
N MET A 50 -4.12 -15.65 -1.72
CA MET A 50 -4.51 -16.51 -0.61
C MET A 50 -6.01 -16.84 -0.63
N GLU A 51 -6.85 -15.92 -1.09
CA GLU A 51 -8.30 -16.09 -1.22
C GLU A 51 -8.71 -16.96 -2.43
N GLY A 52 -7.74 -17.46 -3.22
CA GLY A 52 -7.97 -18.35 -4.33
C GLY A 52 -8.26 -17.66 -5.67
N TYR A 53 -8.26 -16.33 -5.72
CA TYR A 53 -8.41 -15.63 -7.00
C TYR A 53 -7.12 -15.69 -7.83
N SER A 54 -7.29 -15.73 -9.15
CA SER A 54 -6.19 -15.54 -10.09
C SER A 54 -6.20 -14.09 -10.55
N ILE A 55 -5.06 -13.42 -10.42
CA ILE A 55 -4.86 -12.04 -10.83
C ILE A 55 -3.75 -12.00 -11.86
N HIS A 56 -3.91 -11.19 -12.90
CA HIS A 56 -2.85 -10.92 -13.86
C HIS A 56 -2.21 -9.58 -13.53
N THR A 57 -0.90 -9.57 -13.29
CA THR A 57 -0.12 -8.34 -13.09
C THR A 57 0.48 -7.89 -14.43
N GLU A 58 0.37 -6.61 -14.71
CA GLU A 58 0.74 -6.02 -15.99
C GLU A 58 2.22 -5.64 -16.09
N SER A 59 2.92 -5.62 -14.95
CA SER A 59 4.31 -5.16 -14.87
C SER A 59 5.12 -6.02 -13.93
N ALA A 60 6.40 -6.24 -14.27
CA ALA A 60 7.37 -6.73 -13.33
C ALA A 60 7.96 -5.58 -12.49
N LEU A 61 8.29 -5.84 -11.22
CA LEU A 61 8.86 -4.82 -10.33
C LEU A 61 10.11 -4.15 -10.91
N LYS A 62 10.95 -4.91 -11.61
CA LYS A 62 12.19 -4.40 -12.25
C LYS A 62 11.93 -3.36 -13.35
N ASP A 63 10.72 -3.35 -13.93
CA ASP A 63 10.33 -2.48 -15.03
C ASP A 63 9.57 -1.23 -14.54
N ILE A 64 9.34 -1.10 -13.23
CA ILE A 64 8.72 0.07 -12.62
C ILE A 64 9.74 1.21 -12.54
N ASP A 65 9.39 2.36 -13.13
CA ASP A 65 10.15 3.60 -12.92
C ASP A 65 9.88 4.15 -11.50
N LEU A 66 10.78 3.85 -10.57
CA LEU A 66 10.66 4.24 -9.17
C LEU A 66 10.58 5.76 -8.97
N SER A 67 11.08 6.57 -9.93
CA SER A 67 11.00 8.03 -9.87
C SER A 67 9.59 8.58 -10.10
N GLN A 68 8.67 7.76 -10.59
CA GLN A 68 7.28 8.09 -10.86
C GLN A 68 6.32 7.51 -9.79
N VAL A 69 6.84 6.86 -8.75
CA VAL A 69 6.02 6.22 -7.72
C VAL A 69 5.65 7.22 -6.62
N ARG A 70 4.34 7.45 -6.43
CA ARG A 70 3.79 8.26 -5.36
C ARG A 70 3.62 7.45 -4.07
N SER A 71 3.09 6.24 -4.19
CA SER A 71 2.97 5.30 -3.09
C SER A 71 3.33 3.88 -3.51
N PHE A 72 3.86 3.10 -2.56
CA PHE A 72 4.20 1.69 -2.75
C PHE A 72 3.57 0.85 -1.65
N ILE A 73 2.67 -0.06 -2.03
CA ILE A 73 1.77 -0.77 -1.13
C ILE A 73 2.11 -2.27 -1.16
N ILE A 74 2.27 -2.87 0.02
CA ILE A 74 2.60 -4.29 0.18
C ILE A 74 1.57 -4.96 1.10
N PRO A 75 0.71 -5.86 0.58
CA PRO A 75 -0.16 -6.70 1.40
C PRO A 75 0.64 -7.75 2.16
N GLY A 76 -0.01 -8.37 3.14
CA GLY A 76 0.49 -9.57 3.80
C GLY A 76 0.29 -10.84 2.98
N GLY A 77 0.56 -11.98 3.61
CA GLY A 77 0.50 -13.30 3.03
C GLY A 77 1.84 -14.04 3.14
N ASP A 78 2.14 -14.93 2.20
CA ASP A 78 3.40 -15.66 2.17
C ASP A 78 4.52 -14.81 1.55
N ILE A 79 5.14 -13.99 2.38
CA ILE A 79 6.20 -13.07 1.98
C ILE A 79 7.48 -13.76 1.49
N SER A 80 7.62 -15.08 1.60
CA SER A 80 8.75 -15.79 0.99
C SER A 80 8.79 -15.60 -0.53
N ASN A 81 7.64 -15.30 -1.15
CA ASN A 81 7.51 -15.02 -2.57
C ASN A 81 8.02 -13.63 -2.99
N ILE A 82 8.34 -12.76 -2.03
CA ILE A 82 8.90 -11.41 -2.27
C ILE A 82 10.14 -11.11 -1.41
N ASP A 83 10.68 -12.11 -0.72
CA ASP A 83 11.88 -11.99 0.11
C ASP A 83 13.15 -11.99 -0.79
N TYR A 84 13.31 -10.93 -1.58
CA TYR A 84 14.38 -10.79 -2.58
C TYR A 84 15.04 -9.41 -2.52
N ASP A 85 16.32 -9.38 -2.87
CA ASP A 85 17.10 -8.13 -2.92
C ASP A 85 16.48 -7.04 -3.78
N ILE A 86 15.82 -7.40 -4.88
CA ILE A 86 15.16 -6.43 -5.76
C ILE A 86 14.07 -5.65 -5.00
N VAL A 87 13.30 -6.33 -4.12
CA VAL A 87 12.26 -5.68 -3.29
C VAL A 87 12.91 -4.76 -2.27
N TYR A 88 13.93 -5.24 -1.56
CA TYR A 88 14.65 -4.44 -0.56
C TYR A 88 15.32 -3.21 -1.15
N ASN A 89 15.97 -3.35 -2.31
CA ASN A 89 16.62 -2.23 -2.99
C ASN A 89 15.59 -1.22 -3.48
N SER A 90 14.47 -1.65 -4.07
CA SER A 90 13.39 -0.76 -4.49
C SER A 90 12.83 0.02 -3.30
N LEU A 91 12.56 -0.65 -2.18
CA LEU A 91 12.05 -0.02 -0.96
C LEU A 91 13.02 1.03 -0.40
N LYS A 92 14.33 0.75 -0.38
CA LYS A 92 15.34 1.73 0.08
C LYS A 92 15.40 2.96 -0.81
N ILE A 93 15.33 2.80 -2.13
CA ILE A 93 15.28 3.90 -3.10
C ILE A 93 14.03 4.75 -2.86
N LEU A 94 12.85 4.12 -2.80
CA LEU A 94 11.58 4.79 -2.58
C LEU A 94 11.54 5.52 -1.23
N HIS A 95 12.03 4.90 -0.16
CA HIS A 95 12.11 5.52 1.15
C HIS A 95 12.99 6.77 1.13
N SER A 96 14.16 6.68 0.49
CA SER A 96 15.11 7.79 0.38
C SER A 96 14.57 8.96 -0.45
N SER A 97 13.68 8.70 -1.41
CA SER A 97 13.00 9.73 -2.21
C SER A 97 11.76 10.32 -1.55
N GLY A 98 11.39 9.85 -0.36
CA GLY A 98 10.21 10.33 0.37
C GLY A 98 8.88 9.76 -0.12
N THR A 99 8.91 8.75 -1.00
CA THR A 99 7.71 8.03 -1.44
C THR A 99 6.98 7.41 -0.26
N LEU A 100 5.64 7.50 -0.23
CA LEU A 100 4.84 6.83 0.78
C LEU A 100 4.94 5.32 0.63
N ILE A 101 5.33 4.63 1.68
CA ILE A 101 5.42 3.17 1.70
C ILE A 101 4.44 2.63 2.74
N ALA A 102 3.54 1.75 2.31
CA ALA A 102 2.50 1.20 3.16
C ALA A 102 2.57 -0.33 3.16
N GLY A 103 2.80 -0.93 4.34
CA GLY A 103 2.86 -2.37 4.53
C GLY A 103 1.87 -2.85 5.58
N ILE A 104 1.06 -3.84 5.23
CA ILE A 104 0.07 -4.42 6.15
C ILE A 104 0.40 -5.88 6.46
N CYS A 105 0.12 -6.32 7.69
CA CYS A 105 0.32 -7.70 8.13
C CYS A 105 1.78 -8.16 7.90
N ALA A 106 2.00 -9.26 7.18
CA ALA A 106 3.33 -9.73 6.81
C ALA A 106 4.07 -8.76 5.85
N GLY A 107 3.36 -7.86 5.14
CA GLY A 107 3.97 -6.78 4.36
C GLY A 107 4.83 -5.85 5.22
N ALA A 108 4.42 -5.58 6.48
CA ALA A 108 5.25 -4.82 7.42
C ALA A 108 6.56 -5.55 7.78
N ASN A 109 6.59 -6.89 7.74
CA ASN A 109 7.81 -7.66 7.99
C ASN A 109 8.83 -7.47 6.86
N ILE A 110 8.37 -7.28 5.62
CA ILE A 110 9.25 -6.95 4.49
C ILE A 110 9.90 -5.58 4.70
N LEU A 111 9.14 -4.59 5.20
CA LEU A 111 9.71 -3.28 5.55
C LEU A 111 10.75 -3.38 6.66
N GLU A 112 10.50 -4.21 7.68
CA GLU A 112 11.46 -4.47 8.75
C GLU A 112 12.74 -5.13 8.22
N LYS A 113 12.62 -6.18 7.40
CA LYS A 113 13.76 -6.86 6.76
C LYS A 113 14.57 -5.93 5.85
N ALA A 114 13.90 -4.99 5.17
CA ALA A 114 14.58 -3.96 4.39
C ALA A 114 15.30 -2.90 5.25
N GLY A 115 15.09 -2.92 6.57
CA GLY A 115 15.70 -1.99 7.52
C GLY A 115 14.98 -0.65 7.64
N LEU A 116 13.77 -0.53 7.09
CA LEU A 116 13.02 0.73 7.04
C LEU A 116 12.34 1.08 8.37
N LEU A 117 12.10 0.09 9.25
CA LEU A 117 11.38 0.30 10.51
C LEU A 117 12.31 0.66 11.68
N LYS A 118 13.60 0.82 11.44
CA LYS A 118 14.55 1.17 12.50
C LYS A 118 14.36 2.61 12.97
N GLY A 119 14.00 2.77 14.25
CA GLY A 119 13.86 4.08 14.88
C GLY A 119 12.59 4.83 14.52
N ILE A 120 11.55 4.10 14.07
CA ILE A 120 10.20 4.63 13.85
C ILE A 120 9.15 3.78 14.57
N HIS A 121 7.97 4.35 14.78
CA HIS A 121 6.80 3.62 15.28
C HIS A 121 6.21 2.76 14.18
N SER A 122 5.83 1.53 14.53
CA SER A 122 5.23 0.60 13.55
C SER A 122 4.26 -0.36 14.23
N SER A 123 3.38 -0.98 13.46
CA SER A 123 2.45 -2.03 13.92
C SER A 123 3.15 -3.32 14.39
N ARG A 124 4.47 -3.37 14.32
CA ARG A 124 5.27 -4.41 14.95
C ARG A 124 5.35 -4.23 16.48
N GLN A 125 5.04 -3.04 17.00
CA GLN A 125 4.90 -2.74 18.41
C GLN A 125 3.47 -3.05 18.86
N GLU A 126 3.29 -3.57 20.08
CA GLU A 126 1.99 -4.07 20.55
C GLU A 126 0.93 -2.98 20.69
N GLU A 127 1.33 -1.74 20.95
CA GLU A 127 0.43 -0.60 21.14
C GLU A 127 -0.21 -0.08 19.85
N TYR A 128 0.25 -0.50 18.66
CA TYR A 128 -0.23 0.04 17.39
C TYR A 128 -0.90 -1.03 16.52
N ASP A 129 -2.17 -0.83 16.20
CA ASP A 129 -2.88 -1.61 15.18
C ASP A 129 -2.65 -1.04 13.78
N CYS A 130 -2.64 0.29 13.65
CA CYS A 130 -2.28 1.02 12.45
C CYS A 130 -1.55 2.29 12.86
N VAL A 131 -0.41 2.58 12.23
CA VAL A 131 0.38 3.76 12.53
C VAL A 131 1.09 4.29 11.29
N ARG A 132 1.12 5.61 11.19
CA ARG A 132 1.97 6.34 10.25
C ARG A 132 3.10 7.01 11.00
N ASP A 133 4.32 6.75 10.58
CA ASP A 133 5.51 7.50 11.02
C ASP A 133 6.31 7.90 9.77
N ARG A 134 6.48 9.22 9.60
CA ARG A 134 7.11 9.82 8.40
C ARG A 134 6.38 9.40 7.11
N ASN A 135 7.11 8.81 6.16
CA ASN A 135 6.59 8.29 4.90
C ASN A 135 6.29 6.78 4.93
N ILE A 136 6.14 6.20 6.13
CA ILE A 136 5.83 4.78 6.29
C ILE A 136 4.51 4.61 7.04
N ILE A 137 3.66 3.74 6.51
CA ILE A 137 2.43 3.28 7.17
C ILE A 137 2.55 1.78 7.38
N THR A 138 2.25 1.31 8.59
CA THR A 138 2.15 -0.11 8.89
C THR A 138 0.86 -0.41 9.63
N ALA A 139 0.28 -1.59 9.38
CA ALA A 139 -0.92 -2.03 10.05
C ALA A 139 -0.92 -3.54 10.31
N ARG A 140 -1.72 -3.97 11.30
CA ARG A 140 -2.07 -5.39 11.51
C ARG A 140 -3.12 -5.82 10.50
N ALA A 141 -3.21 -7.11 10.21
CA ALA A 141 -4.12 -7.67 9.21
C ALA A 141 -5.59 -7.28 9.42
N ASN A 142 -6.04 -7.23 10.66
CA ASN A 142 -7.43 -6.89 11.02
C ASN A 142 -7.70 -5.37 11.00
N ALA A 143 -6.67 -4.53 10.90
CA ALA A 143 -6.78 -3.07 10.81
C ALA A 143 -6.79 -2.57 9.35
N TYR A 144 -7.25 -3.39 8.39
CA TYR A 144 -7.22 -3.07 6.96
C TYR A 144 -8.08 -1.85 6.57
N VAL A 145 -9.13 -1.54 7.33
CA VAL A 145 -9.93 -0.32 7.13
C VAL A 145 -9.13 0.91 7.56
N ASP A 146 -8.52 0.86 8.76
CA ASP A 146 -7.65 1.93 9.25
C ASP A 146 -6.45 2.15 8.31
N PHE A 147 -5.85 1.06 7.82
CA PHE A 147 -4.78 1.10 6.84
C PHE A 147 -5.19 1.83 5.55
N ALA A 148 -6.41 1.55 5.04
CA ALA A 148 -6.94 2.22 3.87
C ALA A 148 -7.15 3.72 4.12
N ILE A 149 -7.77 4.08 5.25
CA ILE A 149 -8.07 5.47 5.62
C ILE A 149 -6.77 6.25 5.86
N GLU A 150 -5.83 5.72 6.63
CA GLU A 150 -4.56 6.40 6.93
C GLU A 150 -3.69 6.57 5.66
N THR A 151 -3.72 5.59 4.75
CA THR A 151 -3.02 5.72 3.47
C THR A 151 -3.70 6.76 2.58
N ALA A 152 -5.02 6.77 2.50
CA ALA A 152 -5.78 7.77 1.75
C ALA A 152 -5.55 9.20 2.28
N LYS A 153 -5.52 9.38 3.62
CA LYS A 153 -5.14 10.65 4.25
C LYS A 153 -3.72 11.09 3.87
N ALA A 154 -2.79 10.15 3.90
CA ALA A 154 -1.40 10.44 3.57
C ALA A 154 -1.20 10.84 2.10
N LEU A 155 -2.10 10.41 1.22
CA LEU A 155 -2.11 10.70 -0.22
C LEU A 155 -3.03 11.88 -0.58
N ASP A 156 -3.68 12.51 0.43
CA ASP A 156 -4.59 13.63 0.23
C ASP A 156 -5.74 13.31 -0.74
N LEU A 157 -6.38 12.14 -0.53
CA LEU A 157 -7.44 11.64 -1.41
C LEU A 157 -8.85 12.12 -1.00
N PHE A 158 -9.03 12.66 0.19
CA PHE A 158 -10.31 13.19 0.64
C PHE A 158 -10.47 14.64 0.18
N GLU A 159 -11.69 15.00 -0.24
CA GLU A 159 -12.01 16.38 -0.71
C GLU A 159 -11.87 17.38 0.44
N ASP A 160 -12.33 17.00 1.63
CA ASP A 160 -12.28 17.80 2.85
C ASP A 160 -12.45 16.92 4.11
N GLU A 161 -12.57 17.56 5.27
CA GLU A 161 -12.76 16.87 6.55
C GLU A 161 -14.14 16.20 6.65
N GLU A 162 -15.17 16.73 5.98
CA GLU A 162 -16.52 16.14 5.97
C GLU A 162 -16.50 14.81 5.21
N ASP A 163 -15.90 14.75 4.03
CA ASP A 163 -15.70 13.53 3.24
C ASP A 163 -14.92 12.46 4.03
N LEU A 164 -13.87 12.88 4.76
CA LEU A 164 -13.14 11.97 5.65
C LEU A 164 -14.04 11.41 6.75
N GLN A 165 -14.84 12.25 7.41
CA GLN A 165 -15.72 11.82 8.50
C GLN A 165 -16.85 10.90 7.99
N GLU A 166 -17.43 11.19 6.83
CA GLU A 166 -18.40 10.32 6.18
C GLU A 166 -17.80 8.95 5.84
N THR A 167 -16.59 8.92 5.31
CA THR A 167 -15.84 7.71 5.01
C THR A 167 -15.61 6.88 6.27
N ILE A 168 -15.17 7.49 7.37
CA ILE A 168 -14.98 6.83 8.66
C ILE A 168 -16.32 6.27 9.16
N ALA A 169 -17.38 7.07 9.13
CA ALA A 169 -18.71 6.66 9.58
C ALA A 169 -19.23 5.46 8.79
N PHE A 170 -19.02 5.46 7.48
CA PHE A 170 -19.44 4.34 6.61
C PHE A 170 -18.64 3.06 6.88
N TRP A 171 -17.32 3.13 6.82
CA TRP A 171 -16.47 1.94 6.84
C TRP A 171 -16.17 1.40 8.25
N LYS A 172 -16.14 2.28 9.27
CA LYS A 172 -15.81 1.87 10.66
C LYS A 172 -17.03 1.81 11.58
N GLU A 173 -18.01 2.69 11.40
CA GLU A 173 -19.16 2.79 12.30
C GLU A 173 -20.42 2.15 11.68
N PHE A 174 -20.34 1.62 10.47
CA PHE A 174 -21.43 0.96 9.73
C PHE A 174 -22.66 1.85 9.54
N LYS A 175 -22.47 3.16 9.47
CA LYS A 175 -23.51 4.13 9.18
C LYS A 175 -23.83 4.11 7.68
N ARG A 176 -25.11 4.33 7.36
CA ARG A 176 -25.54 4.44 5.96
C ARG A 176 -25.04 5.76 5.39
N ALA A 177 -24.60 5.73 4.14
CA ALA A 177 -24.43 6.97 3.38
C ALA A 177 -25.79 7.68 3.26
N LEU A 178 -25.81 8.99 3.45
CA LEU A 178 -27.01 9.84 3.33
C LEU A 178 -27.32 10.11 1.88
#